data_cae1ba2f0a9a3a4a213be25e06c8bb59
#
_entry.id   cae1ba2f0a9a3a4a213be25e06c8bb59
#
_cell.length_a   1.000
_cell.length_b   1.000
_cell.length_c   1.000
_cell.angle_alpha   90.00
_cell.angle_beta   90.00
_cell.angle_gamma   90.00
#
_symmetry.space_group_name_H-M   'P 1'
#
loop_
_entity.id
_entity.type
_entity.pdbx_description
1 polymer ?
#
loop_
_entity_poly.entity_id
_entity_poly.type
_entity_poly.pdbx_seq_one_letter_code
_entity_poly.pdbx_strand_id
1 'polypeptide(L)'
;MAAKAETKPFAERVLTLTRVFDAPRALVFKAWTEPQRLARWWGPKGFTNPVCEMDVRPGGALRIVMRAPGGSEYPMTGVFREIVPPERLVFTNVAVDKAGKPLLEGFTTVTFAEEGGKTTLVLKARAVAVVADAVRFLDGMEEGWAQSLERLGNAVSATVAHGSFVIERVFEASPARVFRAWADAGAKARWFYGPEGWKEVVRELDFRVGGRERVQGAFANGIVSAFDAIYHDIVPDRRIVYAYDMRINERHISVSLATVELAPAGYGTRMTFTEQGVFLDGYDDAGSRERGSQGLIDKLEASLRS
;
A
#
# COMPACT_ATOMS: atom_id res chain seq x y z
N MET A 1 7.03 42.89 -13.81
CA MET A 1 6.32 41.97 -12.86
C MET A 1 4.90 42.50 -12.72
N ALA A 2 3.93 41.83 -13.37
CA ALA A 2 2.52 42.21 -13.24
C ALA A 2 2.02 41.64 -11.90
N ALA A 3 1.50 42.51 -11.03
CA ALA A 3 0.85 42.10 -9.79
C ALA A 3 -0.38 41.26 -10.15
N LYS A 4 -0.42 40.03 -9.65
CA LYS A 4 -1.57 39.13 -9.74
C LYS A 4 -2.71 39.86 -8.99
N ALA A 5 -3.73 40.31 -9.69
CA ALA A 5 -4.90 40.90 -9.06
C ALA A 5 -5.50 39.86 -8.10
N GLU A 6 -5.51 40.15 -6.80
CA GLU A 6 -6.21 39.35 -5.80
C GLU A 6 -7.71 39.46 -6.09
N THR A 7 -8.25 38.45 -6.75
CA THR A 7 -9.68 38.34 -6.95
C THR A 7 -10.30 38.02 -5.57
N LYS A 8 -11.14 38.91 -5.07
CA LYS A 8 -11.87 38.70 -3.82
C LYS A 8 -12.73 37.39 -3.93
N PRO A 9 -12.60 36.44 -3.00
CA PRO A 9 -13.36 35.19 -3.08
C PRO A 9 -14.86 35.43 -2.98
N PHE A 10 -15.67 34.63 -3.69
CA PHE A 10 -17.13 34.69 -3.62
C PHE A 10 -17.66 34.22 -2.28
N ALA A 11 -17.06 33.16 -1.74
CA ALA A 11 -17.35 32.61 -0.42
C ALA A 11 -16.17 31.76 0.08
N GLU A 12 -16.11 31.59 1.38
CA GLU A 12 -15.09 30.75 2.06
C GLU A 12 -15.76 29.89 3.13
N ARG A 13 -15.28 28.66 3.30
CA ARG A 13 -15.64 27.79 4.40
C ARG A 13 -14.42 27.17 5.04
N VAL A 14 -14.42 27.13 6.38
CA VAL A 14 -13.41 26.45 7.20
C VAL A 14 -14.14 25.41 8.04
N LEU A 15 -13.60 24.21 8.11
CA LEU A 15 -14.14 23.17 8.98
C LEU A 15 -13.02 22.42 9.70
N THR A 16 -13.37 21.84 10.84
CA THR A 16 -12.51 20.92 11.56
C THR A 16 -13.32 19.70 11.93
N LEU A 17 -12.84 18.51 11.50
CA LEU A 17 -13.45 17.23 11.84
C LEU A 17 -12.45 16.38 12.60
N THR A 18 -12.93 15.74 13.66
CA THR A 18 -12.15 14.75 14.41
C THR A 18 -12.83 13.40 14.30
N ARG A 19 -12.03 12.35 14.02
CA ARG A 19 -12.50 10.95 13.97
C ARG A 19 -11.49 10.05 14.67
N VAL A 20 -12.01 9.05 15.36
CA VAL A 20 -11.21 7.97 15.94
C VAL A 20 -11.42 6.72 15.11
N PHE A 21 -10.33 6.15 14.63
CA PHE A 21 -10.33 4.90 13.87
C PHE A 21 -9.76 3.78 14.74
N ASP A 22 -10.40 2.62 14.70
CA ASP A 22 -9.89 1.40 15.33
C ASP A 22 -8.84 0.74 14.41
N ALA A 23 -7.77 1.47 14.22
CA ALA A 23 -6.67 1.12 13.33
C ALA A 23 -5.41 1.90 13.72
N PRO A 24 -4.22 1.31 13.55
CA PRO A 24 -2.96 1.99 13.81
C PRO A 24 -2.73 3.18 12.88
N ARG A 25 -2.04 4.19 13.39
CA ARG A 25 -1.71 5.42 12.68
C ARG A 25 -1.03 5.17 11.32
N ALA A 26 -0.10 4.24 11.28
CA ALA A 26 0.60 3.89 10.04
C ALA A 26 -0.36 3.40 8.94
N LEU A 27 -1.40 2.63 9.30
CA LEU A 27 -2.40 2.14 8.34
C LEU A 27 -3.30 3.28 7.86
N VAL A 28 -3.78 4.13 8.80
CA VAL A 28 -4.61 5.30 8.44
C VAL A 28 -3.81 6.25 7.55
N PHE A 29 -2.52 6.49 7.85
CA PHE A 29 -1.64 7.32 7.03
C PHE A 29 -1.42 6.73 5.62
N LYS A 30 -1.20 5.42 5.50
CA LYS A 30 -1.10 4.73 4.20
C LYS A 30 -2.39 4.88 3.37
N ALA A 31 -3.55 4.85 4.02
CA ALA A 31 -4.82 5.06 3.31
C ALA A 31 -4.92 6.46 2.66
N TRP A 32 -4.20 7.44 3.17
CA TRP A 32 -4.08 8.79 2.61
C TRP A 32 -2.95 8.95 1.58
N THR A 33 -1.94 8.08 1.59
CA THR A 33 -0.71 8.25 0.81
C THR A 33 -0.48 7.20 -0.27
N GLU A 34 -1.27 6.12 -0.30
CA GLU A 34 -1.24 5.12 -1.36
C GLU A 34 -2.44 5.34 -2.31
N PRO A 35 -2.21 5.62 -3.63
CA PRO A 35 -3.28 5.95 -4.57
C PRO A 35 -4.42 4.94 -4.60
N GLN A 36 -4.09 3.64 -4.61
CA GLN A 36 -5.08 2.56 -4.65
C GLN A 36 -5.94 2.50 -3.39
N ARG A 37 -5.37 2.88 -2.23
CA ARG A 37 -6.11 2.95 -0.97
C ARG A 37 -6.97 4.19 -0.91
N LEU A 38 -6.41 5.35 -1.27
CA LEU A 38 -7.15 6.62 -1.29
C LEU A 38 -8.37 6.54 -2.21
N ALA A 39 -8.22 5.93 -3.37
CA ALA A 39 -9.31 5.77 -4.34
C ALA A 39 -10.53 5.00 -3.80
N ARG A 40 -10.37 4.17 -2.77
CA ARG A 40 -11.47 3.37 -2.19
C ARG A 40 -12.41 4.17 -1.30
N TRP A 41 -11.94 5.25 -0.71
CA TRP A 41 -12.70 6.00 0.30
C TRP A 41 -12.90 7.48 -0.01
N TRP A 42 -12.09 8.09 -0.86
CA TRP A 42 -12.18 9.50 -1.18
C TRP A 42 -13.53 9.84 -1.83
N GLY A 43 -14.17 10.92 -1.33
CA GLY A 43 -15.45 11.41 -1.81
C GLY A 43 -16.68 10.84 -1.09
N PRO A 44 -17.86 11.42 -1.30
CA PRO A 44 -19.11 11.02 -0.68
C PRO A 44 -19.53 9.57 -0.98
N LYS A 45 -20.51 9.04 -0.23
CA LYS A 45 -21.09 7.71 -0.47
C LYS A 45 -21.59 7.57 -1.91
N GLY A 46 -21.31 6.43 -2.52
CA GLY A 46 -21.70 6.13 -3.90
C GLY A 46 -20.73 6.68 -4.97
N PHE A 47 -19.79 7.55 -4.61
CA PHE A 47 -18.76 8.01 -5.55
C PHE A 47 -17.66 6.99 -5.73
N THR A 48 -17.09 6.95 -6.95
CA THR A 48 -15.89 6.20 -7.31
C THR A 48 -14.79 7.15 -7.75
N ASN A 49 -13.55 6.68 -7.78
CA ASN A 49 -12.38 7.47 -8.17
C ASN A 49 -11.65 6.77 -9.33
N PRO A 50 -12.12 6.90 -10.58
CA PRO A 50 -11.51 6.26 -11.75
C PRO A 50 -10.08 6.75 -12.03
N VAL A 51 -9.73 7.94 -11.54
CA VAL A 51 -8.36 8.47 -11.58
C VAL A 51 -7.97 8.86 -10.16
N CYS A 52 -6.83 8.35 -9.70
CA CYS A 52 -6.19 8.73 -8.45
C CYS A 52 -4.67 8.58 -8.62
N GLU A 53 -4.01 9.68 -8.90
CA GLU A 53 -2.58 9.76 -9.18
C GLU A 53 -1.93 10.67 -8.14
N MET A 54 -0.84 10.22 -7.52
CA MET A 54 -0.16 10.97 -6.46
C MET A 54 1.35 10.80 -6.56
N ASP A 55 2.05 11.91 -6.50
CA ASP A 55 3.49 11.97 -6.23
C ASP A 55 3.69 12.38 -4.77
N VAL A 56 3.82 11.40 -3.87
CA VAL A 56 3.75 11.59 -2.42
C VAL A 56 5.09 12.08 -1.88
N ARG A 57 5.41 13.33 -2.19
CA ARG A 57 6.55 14.10 -1.64
C ARG A 57 6.20 15.58 -1.55
N PRO A 58 6.86 16.36 -0.70
CA PRO A 58 6.69 17.82 -0.71
C PRO A 58 6.90 18.38 -2.11
N GLY A 59 5.93 19.17 -2.61
CA GLY A 59 5.89 19.69 -3.98
C GLY A 59 5.31 18.71 -5.02
N GLY A 60 5.08 17.44 -4.67
CA GLY A 60 4.50 16.46 -5.58
C GLY A 60 3.03 16.69 -5.88
N ALA A 61 2.60 16.29 -7.07
CA ALA A 61 1.25 16.50 -7.58
C ALA A 61 0.25 15.46 -7.04
N LEU A 62 -1.01 15.90 -6.91
CA LEU A 62 -2.17 15.10 -6.60
C LEU A 62 -3.21 15.33 -7.69
N ARG A 63 -3.76 14.27 -8.28
CA ARG A 63 -4.86 14.31 -9.24
C ARG A 63 -5.89 13.25 -8.93
N ILE A 64 -7.13 13.68 -8.70
CA ILE A 64 -8.25 12.77 -8.44
C ILE A 64 -9.41 13.17 -9.34
N VAL A 65 -10.09 12.19 -9.92
CA VAL A 65 -11.38 12.39 -10.58
C VAL A 65 -12.41 11.58 -9.82
N MET A 66 -13.31 12.27 -9.12
CA MET A 66 -14.47 11.65 -8.48
C MET A 66 -15.59 11.50 -9.50
N ARG A 67 -16.22 10.32 -9.55
CA ARG A 67 -17.39 10.06 -10.39
C ARG A 67 -18.61 9.76 -9.51
N ALA A 68 -19.65 10.56 -9.66
CA ALA A 68 -20.93 10.37 -8.99
C ALA A 68 -21.68 9.14 -9.55
N PRO A 69 -22.68 8.58 -8.82
CA PRO A 69 -23.52 7.48 -9.30
C PRO A 69 -24.20 7.76 -10.65
N GLY A 70 -24.54 9.00 -10.92
CA GLY A 70 -25.13 9.45 -12.20
C GLY A 70 -24.12 9.67 -13.33
N GLY A 71 -22.83 9.28 -13.15
CA GLY A 71 -21.78 9.37 -14.16
C GLY A 71 -21.10 10.74 -14.28
N SER A 72 -21.56 11.77 -13.57
CA SER A 72 -20.90 13.09 -13.56
C SER A 72 -19.53 13.02 -12.90
N GLU A 73 -18.53 13.64 -13.52
CA GLU A 73 -17.16 13.67 -13.05
C GLU A 73 -16.77 15.01 -12.45
N TYR A 74 -16.00 14.95 -11.37
CA TYR A 74 -15.51 16.10 -10.61
C TYR A 74 -13.98 16.00 -10.49
N PRO A 75 -13.25 16.59 -11.45
CA PRO A 75 -11.80 16.56 -11.42
C PRO A 75 -11.25 17.52 -10.36
N MET A 76 -10.23 17.06 -9.68
CA MET A 76 -9.50 17.81 -8.66
C MET A 76 -7.99 17.61 -8.87
N THR A 77 -7.24 18.68 -8.73
CA THR A 77 -5.78 18.69 -8.71
C THR A 77 -5.28 19.28 -7.40
N GLY A 78 -4.03 19.01 -7.05
CA GLY A 78 -3.43 19.55 -5.83
C GLY A 78 -1.92 19.34 -5.77
N VAL A 79 -1.33 19.81 -4.69
CA VAL A 79 0.10 19.68 -4.42
C VAL A 79 0.29 19.38 -2.93
N PHE A 80 1.08 18.39 -2.62
CA PHE A 80 1.53 18.14 -1.25
C PHE A 80 2.48 19.27 -0.80
N ARG A 81 2.19 19.87 0.34
CA ARG A 81 2.99 20.95 0.93
C ARG A 81 3.91 20.45 2.03
N GLU A 82 3.39 19.51 2.83
CA GLU A 82 4.12 18.91 3.94
C GLU A 82 3.71 17.45 4.10
N ILE A 83 4.69 16.59 4.31
CA ILE A 83 4.48 15.17 4.59
C ILE A 83 5.41 14.78 5.73
N VAL A 84 4.85 14.45 6.89
CA VAL A 84 5.56 13.93 8.06
C VAL A 84 4.99 12.56 8.42
N PRO A 85 5.56 11.49 7.88
CA PRO A 85 5.05 10.14 8.14
C PRO A 85 5.30 9.70 9.58
N PRO A 86 4.36 9.04 10.23
CA PRO A 86 2.94 8.89 9.92
C PRO A 86 2.05 9.91 10.64
N GLU A 87 2.51 11.15 10.85
CA GLU A 87 1.93 12.12 11.79
C GLU A 87 1.11 13.21 11.14
N ARG A 88 1.51 13.64 9.92
CA ARG A 88 0.91 14.84 9.33
C ARG A 88 1.00 14.87 7.81
N LEU A 89 -0.08 15.36 7.19
CA LEU A 89 -0.18 15.71 5.78
C LEU A 89 -0.73 17.11 5.63
N VAL A 90 -0.15 17.89 4.70
CA VAL A 90 -0.69 19.18 4.28
C VAL A 90 -0.67 19.23 2.76
N PHE A 91 -1.82 19.55 2.16
CA PHE A 91 -1.94 19.65 0.71
C PHE A 91 -2.95 20.72 0.29
N THR A 92 -2.75 21.25 -0.92
CA THR A 92 -3.75 22.05 -1.60
C THR A 92 -4.61 21.16 -2.48
N ASN A 93 -5.83 21.56 -2.72
CA ASN A 93 -6.73 20.92 -3.67
C ASN A 93 -7.51 21.99 -4.43
N VAL A 94 -7.63 21.80 -5.74
CA VAL A 94 -8.33 22.71 -6.64
C VAL A 94 -9.34 21.86 -7.43
N ALA A 95 -10.63 22.07 -7.18
CA ALA A 95 -11.67 21.51 -8.03
C ALA A 95 -11.78 22.37 -9.30
N VAL A 96 -11.83 21.73 -10.46
CA VAL A 96 -11.87 22.41 -11.75
C VAL A 96 -13.11 22.00 -12.56
N ASP A 97 -13.51 22.86 -13.49
CA ASP A 97 -14.52 22.54 -14.48
C ASP A 97 -13.97 21.63 -15.61
N LYS A 98 -14.81 21.28 -16.58
CA LYS A 98 -14.42 20.46 -17.74
C LYS A 98 -13.35 21.12 -18.63
N ALA A 99 -13.20 22.45 -18.55
CA ALA A 99 -12.20 23.22 -19.28
C ALA A 99 -10.90 23.43 -18.46
N GLY A 100 -10.84 22.89 -17.23
CA GLY A 100 -9.71 23.01 -16.34
C GLY A 100 -9.65 24.33 -15.56
N LYS A 101 -10.72 25.14 -15.57
CA LYS A 101 -10.78 26.39 -14.80
C LYS A 101 -11.09 26.11 -13.34
N PRO A 102 -10.41 26.75 -12.38
CA PRO A 102 -10.69 26.62 -10.96
C PRO A 102 -12.12 27.03 -10.60
N LEU A 103 -12.76 26.17 -9.82
CA LEU A 103 -14.09 26.39 -9.21
C LEU A 103 -13.94 26.64 -7.71
N LEU A 104 -13.16 25.76 -7.05
CA LEU A 104 -12.84 25.83 -5.63
C LEU A 104 -11.34 25.68 -5.43
N GLU A 105 -10.79 26.48 -4.54
CA GLU A 105 -9.42 26.30 -4.04
C GLU A 105 -9.46 25.91 -2.58
N GLY A 106 -8.74 24.83 -2.23
CA GLY A 106 -8.71 24.27 -0.90
C GLY A 106 -7.30 24.15 -0.33
N PHE A 107 -7.24 24.17 0.99
CA PHE A 107 -6.06 23.88 1.79
C PHE A 107 -6.46 22.96 2.92
N THR A 108 -5.84 21.78 2.98
CA THR A 108 -6.20 20.74 3.93
C THR A 108 -4.99 20.34 4.76
N THR A 109 -5.16 20.28 6.06
CA THR A 109 -4.21 19.71 7.02
C THR A 109 -4.85 18.51 7.67
N VAL A 110 -4.13 17.40 7.72
CA VAL A 110 -4.54 16.18 8.42
C VAL A 110 -3.45 15.79 9.40
N THR A 111 -3.82 15.59 10.66
CA THR A 111 -2.91 15.09 11.71
C THR A 111 -3.42 13.76 12.24
N PHE A 112 -2.48 12.90 12.61
CA PHE A 112 -2.73 11.54 13.06
C PHE A 112 -2.02 11.32 14.39
N ALA A 113 -2.76 11.07 15.46
CA ALA A 113 -2.23 10.70 16.76
C ALA A 113 -2.65 9.26 17.09
N GLU A 114 -1.76 8.46 17.68
CA GLU A 114 -2.07 7.07 18.05
C GLU A 114 -2.03 6.91 19.56
N GLU A 115 -3.05 6.26 20.09
CA GLU A 115 -3.13 5.84 21.48
C GLU A 115 -3.86 4.50 21.55
N GLY A 116 -3.26 3.51 22.23
CA GLY A 116 -3.86 2.18 22.40
C GLY A 116 -4.19 1.44 21.12
N GLY A 117 -3.41 1.65 20.04
CA GLY A 117 -3.62 1.03 18.73
C GLY A 117 -4.75 1.67 17.89
N LYS A 118 -5.35 2.75 18.39
CA LYS A 118 -6.37 3.54 17.70
C LYS A 118 -5.80 4.86 17.23
N THR A 119 -6.29 5.35 16.11
CA THR A 119 -5.84 6.62 15.52
C THR A 119 -6.90 7.71 15.70
N THR A 120 -6.54 8.78 16.36
CA THR A 120 -7.29 10.03 16.33
C THR A 120 -6.80 10.87 15.14
N LEU A 121 -7.67 11.07 14.15
CA LEU A 121 -7.43 11.92 13.00
C LEU A 121 -8.13 13.27 13.22
N VAL A 122 -7.40 14.37 13.03
CA VAL A 122 -7.98 15.70 12.95
C VAL A 122 -7.74 16.27 11.55
N LEU A 123 -8.84 16.51 10.84
CA LEU A 123 -8.84 17.15 9.52
C LEU A 123 -9.25 18.62 9.70
N LYS A 124 -8.42 19.52 9.20
CA LYS A 124 -8.74 20.95 9.06
C LYS A 124 -8.72 21.30 7.59
N ALA A 125 -9.86 21.71 7.07
CA ALA A 125 -9.99 22.06 5.66
C ALA A 125 -10.54 23.48 5.51
N ARG A 126 -9.90 24.25 4.66
CA ARG A 126 -10.36 25.55 4.19
C ARG A 126 -10.64 25.44 2.69
N ALA A 127 -11.79 25.91 2.26
CA ALA A 127 -12.12 25.98 0.83
C ALA A 127 -12.70 27.35 0.49
N VAL A 128 -12.34 27.83 -0.71
CA VAL A 128 -12.72 29.13 -1.25
C VAL A 128 -13.38 28.92 -2.60
N ALA A 129 -14.58 29.45 -2.79
CA ALA A 129 -15.23 29.50 -4.09
C ALA A 129 -14.65 30.67 -4.90
N VAL A 130 -14.06 30.37 -6.05
CA VAL A 130 -13.46 31.38 -6.95
C VAL A 130 -14.41 31.79 -8.06
N VAL A 131 -15.58 31.14 -8.18
CA VAL A 131 -16.68 31.52 -9.06
C VAL A 131 -18.02 31.41 -8.29
N ALA A 132 -19.00 32.22 -8.66
CA ALA A 132 -20.28 32.30 -7.95
C ALA A 132 -21.03 30.95 -7.90
N ASP A 133 -21.04 30.21 -9.00
CA ASP A 133 -21.73 28.92 -9.14
C ASP A 133 -21.10 27.82 -8.26
N ALA A 134 -19.88 28.01 -7.77
CA ALA A 134 -19.19 27.06 -6.92
C ALA A 134 -19.55 27.21 -5.42
N VAL A 135 -20.21 28.29 -5.02
CA VAL A 135 -20.62 28.52 -3.62
C VAL A 135 -21.45 27.37 -3.09
N ARG A 136 -22.34 26.81 -3.90
CA ARG A 136 -23.19 25.63 -3.54
C ARG A 136 -22.37 24.39 -3.10
N PHE A 137 -21.14 24.23 -3.59
CA PHE A 137 -20.29 23.10 -3.18
C PHE A 137 -19.73 23.28 -1.78
N LEU A 138 -19.63 24.52 -1.28
CA LEU A 138 -19.21 24.79 0.10
C LEU A 138 -20.28 24.35 1.10
N ASP A 139 -21.56 24.39 0.73
CA ASP A 139 -22.68 23.99 1.61
C ASP A 139 -22.63 22.48 1.92
N GLY A 140 -22.23 21.66 0.94
CA GLY A 140 -22.06 20.20 1.10
C GLY A 140 -20.70 19.76 1.63
N MET A 141 -19.79 20.68 1.93
CA MET A 141 -18.38 20.34 2.23
C MET A 141 -18.24 19.52 3.52
N GLU A 142 -18.97 19.88 4.57
CA GLU A 142 -18.91 19.18 5.86
C GLU A 142 -19.43 17.75 5.74
N GLU A 143 -20.60 17.58 5.13
CA GLU A 143 -21.20 16.26 4.89
C GLU A 143 -20.33 15.40 3.97
N GLY A 144 -19.77 15.99 2.90
CA GLY A 144 -18.88 15.29 1.98
C GLY A 144 -17.63 14.75 2.68
N TRP A 145 -17.01 15.55 3.54
CA TRP A 145 -15.87 15.11 4.34
C TRP A 145 -16.28 14.08 5.42
N ALA A 146 -17.43 14.26 6.09
CA ALA A 146 -17.93 13.31 7.07
C ALA A 146 -18.13 11.92 6.46
N GLN A 147 -18.78 11.86 5.27
CA GLN A 147 -18.98 10.60 4.53
C GLN A 147 -17.65 10.00 4.04
N SER A 148 -16.72 10.81 3.56
CA SER A 148 -15.39 10.34 3.16
C SER A 148 -14.65 9.72 4.34
N LEU A 149 -14.66 10.35 5.53
CA LEU A 149 -14.02 9.82 6.74
C LEU A 149 -14.73 8.57 7.28
N GLU A 150 -16.05 8.43 7.09
CA GLU A 150 -16.77 7.19 7.41
C GLU A 150 -16.32 6.05 6.48
N ARG A 151 -16.18 6.31 5.17
CA ARG A 151 -15.64 5.35 4.20
C ARG A 151 -14.19 4.98 4.52
N LEU A 152 -13.38 5.95 4.93
CA LEU A 152 -12.01 5.68 5.42
C LEU A 152 -12.05 4.73 6.62
N GLY A 153 -12.95 4.96 7.60
CA GLY A 153 -13.14 4.06 8.73
C GLY A 153 -13.37 2.62 8.31
N ASN A 154 -14.27 2.40 7.35
CA ASN A 154 -14.54 1.07 6.80
C ASN A 154 -13.33 0.49 6.06
N ALA A 155 -12.53 1.33 5.39
CA ALA A 155 -11.35 0.89 4.64
C ALA A 155 -10.14 0.53 5.52
N VAL A 156 -10.09 1.05 6.76
CA VAL A 156 -8.98 0.80 7.70
C VAL A 156 -9.38 -0.03 8.93
N SER A 157 -10.65 -0.43 9.05
CA SER A 157 -11.11 -1.32 10.12
C SER A 157 -10.40 -2.66 10.04
N ALA A 158 -10.20 -3.30 11.20
CA ALA A 158 -9.67 -4.65 11.29
C ALA A 158 -10.41 -5.59 10.32
N THR A 159 -9.73 -6.03 9.29
CA THR A 159 -10.30 -6.86 8.24
C THR A 159 -9.40 -8.04 7.96
N VAL A 160 -10.04 -9.16 7.66
CA VAL A 160 -9.37 -10.35 7.13
C VAL A 160 -9.66 -10.40 5.64
N ALA A 161 -8.62 -10.37 4.82
CA ALA A 161 -8.73 -10.60 3.39
C ALA A 161 -8.06 -11.93 3.03
N HIS A 162 -8.66 -12.67 2.12
CA HIS A 162 -8.10 -13.89 1.57
C HIS A 162 -7.66 -13.66 0.13
N GLY A 163 -6.59 -14.31 -0.28
CA GLY A 163 -6.16 -14.25 -1.67
C GLY A 163 -5.21 -15.38 -2.02
N SER A 164 -5.10 -15.63 -3.30
CA SER A 164 -4.15 -16.59 -3.86
C SER A 164 -3.61 -16.06 -5.18
N PHE A 165 -2.40 -16.47 -5.51
CA PHE A 165 -1.79 -16.21 -6.80
C PHE A 165 -0.84 -17.35 -7.19
N VAL A 166 -0.51 -17.40 -8.48
CA VAL A 166 0.43 -18.35 -9.05
C VAL A 166 1.45 -17.61 -9.90
N ILE A 167 2.72 -17.90 -9.71
CA ILE A 167 3.82 -17.39 -10.54
C ILE A 167 4.50 -18.56 -11.22
N GLU A 168 4.54 -18.55 -12.54
CA GLU A 168 5.32 -19.51 -13.32
C GLU A 168 6.58 -18.87 -13.87
N ARG A 169 7.71 -19.60 -13.79
CA ARG A 169 9.00 -19.17 -14.33
C ARG A 169 9.76 -20.36 -14.90
N VAL A 170 10.43 -20.16 -16.01
CA VAL A 170 11.36 -21.16 -16.59
C VAL A 170 12.78 -20.67 -16.38
N PHE A 171 13.59 -21.46 -15.71
CA PHE A 171 15.00 -21.19 -15.45
C PHE A 171 15.89 -22.02 -16.37
N GLU A 172 16.99 -21.44 -16.84
CA GLU A 172 18.06 -22.15 -17.55
C GLU A 172 19.01 -22.88 -16.56
N ALA A 173 18.42 -23.69 -15.68
CA ALA A 173 19.12 -24.45 -14.65
C ALA A 173 18.39 -25.76 -14.38
N SER A 174 19.11 -26.81 -14.01
CA SER A 174 18.50 -28.11 -13.67
C SER A 174 17.62 -28.01 -12.42
N PRO A 175 16.59 -28.90 -12.26
CA PRO A 175 15.77 -28.94 -11.06
C PRO A 175 16.60 -29.03 -9.76
N ALA A 176 17.65 -29.81 -9.75
CA ALA A 176 18.55 -29.93 -8.60
C ALA A 176 19.27 -28.60 -8.26
N ARG A 177 19.64 -27.81 -9.26
CA ARG A 177 20.26 -26.50 -9.04
C ARG A 177 19.25 -25.47 -8.51
N VAL A 178 18.04 -25.45 -9.08
CA VAL A 178 16.96 -24.61 -8.58
C VAL A 178 16.57 -25.00 -7.16
N PHE A 179 16.39 -26.31 -6.88
CA PHE A 179 16.07 -26.82 -5.56
C PHE A 179 17.14 -26.44 -4.53
N ARG A 180 18.43 -26.57 -4.87
CA ARG A 180 19.53 -26.17 -4.00
C ARG A 180 19.48 -24.70 -3.63
N ALA A 181 19.05 -23.83 -4.54
CA ALA A 181 18.90 -22.40 -4.25
C ALA A 181 17.88 -22.11 -3.14
N TRP A 182 16.92 -23.02 -2.93
CA TRP A 182 15.96 -22.98 -1.81
C TRP A 182 16.49 -23.68 -0.55
N ALA A 183 17.25 -24.76 -0.71
CA ALA A 183 17.64 -25.68 0.37
C ALA A 183 18.93 -25.28 1.10
N ASP A 184 19.86 -24.66 0.41
CA ASP A 184 21.14 -24.22 0.95
C ASP A 184 21.07 -22.81 1.50
N ALA A 185 21.47 -22.61 2.77
CA ALA A 185 21.37 -21.32 3.44
C ALA A 185 22.15 -20.19 2.71
N GLY A 186 23.37 -20.51 2.23
CA GLY A 186 24.20 -19.55 1.51
C GLY A 186 23.65 -19.23 0.12
N ALA A 187 23.11 -20.24 -0.58
CA ALA A 187 22.47 -20.04 -1.87
C ALA A 187 21.19 -19.20 -1.71
N LYS A 188 20.37 -19.49 -0.70
CA LYS A 188 19.12 -18.75 -0.44
C LYS A 188 19.39 -17.30 -0.03
N ALA A 189 20.43 -17.02 0.73
CA ALA A 189 20.81 -15.68 1.11
C ALA A 189 21.14 -14.75 -0.08
N ARG A 190 21.53 -15.30 -1.24
CA ARG A 190 21.84 -14.50 -2.43
C ARG A 190 20.63 -13.91 -3.13
N TRP A 191 19.42 -14.43 -2.88
CA TRP A 191 18.21 -13.97 -3.56
C TRP A 191 17.04 -13.68 -2.62
N PHE A 192 16.95 -14.37 -1.47
CA PHE A 192 15.86 -14.18 -0.52
C PHE A 192 16.22 -13.12 0.51
N TYR A 193 16.10 -11.85 0.13
CA TYR A 193 16.41 -10.69 0.97
C TYR A 193 15.43 -9.55 0.66
N GLY A 194 15.26 -8.63 1.62
CA GLY A 194 14.35 -7.51 1.54
C GLY A 194 14.66 -6.48 0.43
N PRO A 195 13.83 -5.46 0.28
CA PRO A 195 14.01 -4.40 -0.70
C PRO A 195 15.17 -3.46 -0.35
N GLU A 196 15.40 -2.46 -1.20
CA GLU A 196 16.44 -1.44 -0.98
C GLU A 196 16.28 -0.76 0.39
N GLY A 197 17.41 -0.54 1.08
CA GLY A 197 17.42 0.04 2.42
C GLY A 197 17.12 -0.94 3.56
N TRP A 198 16.73 -2.17 3.26
CA TRP A 198 16.56 -3.23 4.25
C TRP A 198 17.90 -3.86 4.61
N LYS A 199 18.19 -4.02 5.90
CA LYS A 199 19.40 -4.68 6.40
C LYS A 199 19.01 -5.93 7.18
N GLU A 200 19.61 -7.05 6.82
CA GLU A 200 19.43 -8.31 7.53
C GLU A 200 19.90 -8.23 8.98
N VAL A 201 19.10 -8.74 9.90
CA VAL A 201 19.37 -8.81 11.34
C VAL A 201 19.43 -10.27 11.80
N VAL A 202 18.53 -11.12 11.28
CA VAL A 202 18.46 -12.55 11.59
C VAL A 202 18.30 -13.33 10.31
N ARG A 203 19.03 -14.42 10.17
CA ARG A 203 18.81 -15.47 9.18
C ARG A 203 19.08 -16.84 9.78
N GLU A 204 18.05 -17.66 9.81
CA GLU A 204 18.10 -19.04 10.27
C GLU A 204 17.39 -19.92 9.24
N LEU A 205 17.94 -21.08 8.92
CA LEU A 205 17.35 -22.04 7.99
C LEU A 205 17.61 -23.45 8.48
N ASP A 206 16.56 -24.15 8.89
CA ASP A 206 16.53 -25.59 9.13
C ASP A 206 15.67 -26.24 8.04
N PHE A 207 16.31 -26.55 6.89
CA PHE A 207 15.62 -27.05 5.70
C PHE A 207 15.33 -28.56 5.78
N ARG A 208 14.30 -28.90 6.57
CA ARG A 208 13.74 -30.25 6.69
C ARG A 208 12.24 -30.16 7.00
N VAL A 209 11.50 -31.23 6.78
CA VAL A 209 10.10 -31.29 7.21
C VAL A 209 10.01 -31.06 8.72
N GLY A 210 9.15 -30.14 9.15
CA GLY A 210 9.03 -29.66 10.53
C GLY A 210 10.13 -28.64 10.94
N GLY A 211 11.14 -28.41 10.11
CA GLY A 211 12.16 -27.40 10.34
C GLY A 211 11.64 -25.99 10.10
N ARG A 212 12.39 -25.01 10.58
CA ARG A 212 11.99 -23.59 10.56
C ARG A 212 12.97 -22.76 9.75
N GLU A 213 12.42 -21.70 9.15
CA GLU A 213 13.20 -20.62 8.56
C GLU A 213 12.77 -19.29 9.17
N ARG A 214 13.75 -18.48 9.51
CA ARG A 214 13.52 -17.12 10.01
C ARG A 214 14.40 -16.14 9.29
N VAL A 215 13.79 -15.09 8.72
CA VAL A 215 14.53 -13.99 8.12
C VAL A 215 13.95 -12.68 8.66
N GLN A 216 14.80 -11.89 9.29
CA GLN A 216 14.41 -10.61 9.86
C GLN A 216 15.37 -9.52 9.40
N GLY A 217 14.85 -8.35 9.12
CA GLY A 217 15.65 -7.19 8.81
C GLY A 217 14.98 -5.89 9.16
N ALA A 218 15.80 -4.87 9.26
CA ALA A 218 15.40 -3.54 9.69
C ALA A 218 15.69 -2.49 8.61
N PHE A 219 14.82 -1.50 8.51
CA PHE A 219 15.02 -0.29 7.74
C PHE A 219 15.64 0.81 8.60
N ALA A 220 16.26 1.81 7.96
CA ALA A 220 16.90 2.93 8.65
C ALA A 220 15.94 3.74 9.56
N ASN A 221 14.62 3.71 9.28
CA ASN A 221 13.58 4.34 10.08
C ASN A 221 13.11 3.50 11.28
N GLY A 222 13.79 2.38 11.59
CA GLY A 222 13.46 1.51 12.70
C GLY A 222 12.33 0.50 12.47
N ILE A 223 11.75 0.48 11.27
CA ILE A 223 10.75 -0.55 10.92
C ILE A 223 11.47 -1.88 10.74
N VAL A 224 10.98 -2.92 11.42
CA VAL A 224 11.48 -4.29 11.32
C VAL A 224 10.45 -5.15 10.58
N SER A 225 10.90 -5.91 9.58
CA SER A 225 10.10 -6.95 8.93
C SER A 225 10.63 -8.33 9.30
N ALA A 226 9.74 -9.27 9.55
CA ALA A 226 10.07 -10.66 9.86
C ALA A 226 9.25 -11.62 9.02
N PHE A 227 9.93 -12.65 8.53
CA PHE A 227 9.41 -13.84 7.87
C PHE A 227 9.74 -15.02 8.76
N ASP A 228 8.75 -15.76 9.22
CA ASP A 228 8.88 -16.96 10.03
C ASP A 228 8.13 -18.10 9.34
N ALA A 229 8.83 -19.16 8.89
CA ALA A 229 8.25 -20.28 8.15
C ALA A 229 8.47 -21.63 8.83
N ILE A 230 7.57 -22.56 8.53
CA ILE A 230 7.66 -23.99 8.89
C ILE A 230 7.49 -24.80 7.61
N TYR A 231 8.42 -25.71 7.34
CA TYR A 231 8.36 -26.61 6.20
C TYR A 231 7.44 -27.82 6.51
N HIS A 232 6.47 -28.05 5.64
CA HIS A 232 5.48 -29.15 5.81
C HIS A 232 5.75 -30.34 4.91
N ASP A 233 6.29 -30.12 3.70
CA ASP A 233 6.66 -31.19 2.77
C ASP A 233 7.86 -30.76 1.92
N ILE A 234 8.79 -31.69 1.74
CA ILE A 234 9.98 -31.51 0.92
C ILE A 234 10.24 -32.76 0.11
N VAL A 235 10.08 -32.66 -1.19
CA VAL A 235 10.46 -33.71 -2.15
C VAL A 235 11.65 -33.20 -2.96
N PRO A 236 12.87 -33.72 -2.78
CA PRO A 236 14.04 -33.24 -3.47
C PRO A 236 13.83 -33.06 -4.97
N ASP A 237 14.29 -31.91 -5.47
CA ASP A 237 14.26 -31.50 -6.87
C ASP A 237 12.86 -31.36 -7.49
N ARG A 238 11.79 -31.49 -6.66
CA ARG A 238 10.40 -31.50 -7.16
C ARG A 238 9.43 -30.59 -6.45
N ARG A 239 9.45 -30.54 -5.11
CA ARG A 239 8.43 -29.80 -4.36
C ARG A 239 8.90 -29.36 -2.98
N ILE A 240 8.48 -28.16 -2.60
CA ILE A 240 8.63 -27.61 -1.26
C ILE A 240 7.27 -27.01 -0.87
N VAL A 241 6.74 -27.39 0.30
CA VAL A 241 5.53 -26.80 0.88
C VAL A 241 5.87 -26.24 2.25
N TYR A 242 5.53 -24.98 2.47
CA TYR A 242 5.76 -24.31 3.74
C TYR A 242 4.65 -23.34 4.08
N ALA A 243 4.33 -23.21 5.37
CA ALA A 243 3.50 -22.12 5.88
C ALA A 243 4.39 -21.05 6.50
N TYR A 244 4.00 -19.78 6.44
CA TYR A 244 4.77 -18.71 7.00
C TYR A 244 3.93 -17.53 7.50
N ASP A 245 4.45 -16.87 8.51
CA ASP A 245 3.95 -15.61 9.05
C ASP A 245 4.78 -14.45 8.56
N MET A 246 4.12 -13.33 8.24
CA MET A 246 4.81 -12.06 8.06
C MET A 246 4.44 -11.10 9.17
N ARG A 247 5.46 -10.40 9.65
CA ARG A 247 5.30 -9.36 10.68
C ARG A 247 5.97 -8.06 10.27
N ILE A 248 5.38 -6.96 10.70
CA ILE A 248 6.01 -5.63 10.70
C ILE A 248 6.06 -5.18 12.16
N ASN A 249 7.27 -5.02 12.70
CA ASN A 249 7.54 -4.91 14.12
C ASN A 249 6.96 -6.15 14.87
N GLU A 250 6.13 -5.94 15.87
CA GLU A 250 5.47 -7.03 16.62
C GLU A 250 4.12 -7.47 16.02
N ARG A 251 3.65 -6.80 14.95
CA ARG A 251 2.32 -7.01 14.40
C ARG A 251 2.32 -8.06 13.31
N HIS A 252 1.48 -9.08 13.43
CA HIS A 252 1.15 -9.99 12.34
C HIS A 252 0.41 -9.23 11.22
N ILE A 253 0.88 -9.38 9.99
CA ILE A 253 0.25 -8.76 8.81
C ILE A 253 -0.33 -9.78 7.85
N SER A 254 0.16 -11.02 7.87
CA SER A 254 -0.39 -12.13 7.09
C SER A 254 0.09 -13.48 7.57
N VAL A 255 -0.67 -14.52 7.20
CA VAL A 255 -0.30 -15.94 7.27
C VAL A 255 -0.52 -16.54 5.90
N SER A 256 0.46 -17.28 5.37
CA SER A 256 0.40 -17.85 4.03
C SER A 256 0.83 -19.31 4.01
N LEU A 257 0.25 -20.08 3.09
CA LEU A 257 0.72 -21.37 2.64
C LEU A 257 1.32 -21.20 1.24
N ALA A 258 2.58 -21.59 1.08
CA ALA A 258 3.29 -21.54 -0.18
C ALA A 258 3.71 -22.91 -0.67
N THR A 259 3.58 -23.16 -1.97
CA THR A 259 4.02 -24.36 -2.65
C THR A 259 4.96 -23.97 -3.80
N VAL A 260 6.11 -24.61 -3.85
CA VAL A 260 7.07 -24.54 -4.95
C VAL A 260 7.11 -25.90 -5.63
N GLU A 261 6.77 -25.94 -6.92
CA GLU A 261 6.83 -27.14 -7.73
C GLU A 261 7.87 -26.95 -8.84
N LEU A 262 8.73 -27.96 -9.02
CA LEU A 262 9.80 -27.96 -10.02
C LEU A 262 9.58 -29.13 -10.99
N ALA A 263 9.55 -28.83 -12.28
CA ALA A 263 9.44 -29.79 -13.34
C ALA A 263 10.47 -29.53 -14.43
N PRO A 264 11.08 -30.57 -15.04
CA PRO A 264 11.94 -30.38 -16.18
C PRO A 264 11.21 -29.67 -17.34
N ALA A 265 11.85 -28.70 -17.99
CA ALA A 265 11.32 -27.98 -19.13
C ALA A 265 12.43 -27.70 -20.15
N GLY A 266 12.49 -28.49 -21.20
CA GLY A 266 13.61 -28.44 -22.16
C GLY A 266 14.95 -28.71 -21.45
N TYR A 267 15.89 -27.79 -21.60
CA TYR A 267 17.21 -27.88 -20.92
C TYR A 267 17.21 -27.25 -19.52
N GLY A 268 16.05 -26.79 -19.02
CA GLY A 268 15.91 -26.07 -17.76
C GLY A 268 14.83 -26.63 -16.86
N THR A 269 14.30 -25.77 -16.02
CA THR A 269 13.29 -26.08 -14.99
C THR A 269 12.13 -25.10 -15.08
N ARG A 270 10.90 -25.59 -15.19
CA ARG A 270 9.70 -24.81 -14.88
C ARG A 270 9.48 -24.87 -13.37
N MET A 271 9.41 -23.71 -12.76
CA MET A 271 8.95 -23.54 -11.38
C MET A 271 7.55 -22.95 -11.39
N THR A 272 6.66 -23.58 -10.63
CA THR A 272 5.34 -23.03 -10.30
C THR A 272 5.35 -22.70 -8.81
N PHE A 273 5.18 -21.41 -8.48
CA PHE A 273 5.04 -20.93 -7.12
C PHE A 273 3.59 -20.55 -6.89
N THR A 274 2.93 -21.27 -5.98
CA THR A 274 1.54 -21.01 -5.58
C THR A 274 1.51 -20.52 -4.15
N GLU A 275 0.84 -19.39 -3.91
CA GLU A 275 0.61 -18.88 -2.56
C GLU A 275 -0.88 -18.67 -2.29
N GLN A 276 -1.30 -19.08 -1.10
CA GLN A 276 -2.63 -18.86 -0.53
C GLN A 276 -2.44 -18.14 0.79
N GLY A 277 -3.02 -16.96 0.95
CA GLY A 277 -2.77 -16.13 2.13
C GLY A 277 -4.01 -15.54 2.76
N VAL A 278 -3.87 -15.31 4.06
CA VAL A 278 -4.76 -14.48 4.87
C VAL A 278 -4.02 -13.20 5.20
N PHE A 279 -4.56 -12.07 4.79
CA PHE A 279 -3.99 -10.75 5.00
C PHE A 279 -4.79 -10.02 6.07
N LEU A 280 -4.09 -9.50 7.07
CA LEU A 280 -4.68 -8.97 8.28
C LEU A 280 -4.65 -7.44 8.27
N ASP A 281 -5.78 -6.83 8.65
CA ASP A 281 -5.91 -5.39 8.95
C ASP A 281 -5.46 -4.46 7.80
N GLY A 282 -5.51 -4.93 6.57
CA GLY A 282 -5.16 -4.12 5.39
C GLY A 282 -3.69 -3.70 5.29
N TYR A 283 -2.78 -4.29 6.07
CA TYR A 283 -1.33 -4.02 5.98
C TYR A 283 -0.72 -4.54 4.70
N ASP A 284 -1.29 -5.61 4.16
CA ASP A 284 -0.88 -6.26 2.93
C ASP A 284 -2.12 -6.76 2.17
N ASP A 285 -1.95 -7.17 0.93
CA ASP A 285 -2.97 -7.77 0.08
C ASP A 285 -2.32 -8.74 -0.93
N ALA A 286 -3.13 -9.60 -1.56
CA ALA A 286 -2.64 -10.60 -2.49
C ALA A 286 -1.83 -9.98 -3.66
N GLY A 287 -2.25 -8.85 -4.22
CA GLY A 287 -1.54 -8.22 -5.33
C GLY A 287 -0.20 -7.62 -4.92
N SER A 288 -0.11 -7.02 -3.72
CA SER A 288 1.15 -6.50 -3.18
C SER A 288 2.11 -7.65 -2.86
N ARG A 289 1.60 -8.74 -2.29
CA ARG A 289 2.37 -9.94 -2.00
C ARG A 289 2.88 -10.60 -3.28
N GLU A 290 2.04 -10.74 -4.30
CA GLU A 290 2.43 -11.29 -5.61
C GLU A 290 3.60 -10.50 -6.22
N ARG A 291 3.50 -9.16 -6.26
CA ARG A 291 4.61 -8.31 -6.76
C ARG A 291 5.89 -8.50 -5.98
N GLY A 292 5.81 -8.60 -4.65
CA GLY A 292 6.97 -8.89 -3.79
C GLY A 292 7.59 -10.25 -4.10
N SER A 293 6.78 -11.29 -4.26
CA SER A 293 7.21 -12.64 -4.61
C SER A 293 7.82 -12.70 -6.02
N GLN A 294 7.25 -11.99 -7.01
CA GLN A 294 7.84 -11.85 -8.34
C GLN A 294 9.25 -11.26 -8.27
N GLY A 295 9.43 -10.16 -7.50
CA GLY A 295 10.75 -9.55 -7.32
C GLY A 295 11.78 -10.47 -6.65
N LEU A 296 11.36 -11.34 -5.74
CA LEU A 296 12.24 -12.38 -5.16
C LEU A 296 12.59 -13.46 -6.18
N ILE A 297 11.65 -13.89 -7.01
CA ILE A 297 11.86 -14.88 -8.08
C ILE A 297 12.79 -14.32 -9.17
N ASP A 298 12.72 -13.04 -9.49
CA ASP A 298 13.65 -12.37 -10.40
C ASP A 298 15.10 -12.38 -9.84
N LYS A 299 15.27 -12.16 -8.53
CA LYS A 299 16.56 -12.30 -7.84
C LYS A 299 17.05 -13.75 -7.84
N LEU A 300 16.16 -14.73 -7.65
CA LEU A 300 16.48 -16.15 -7.77
C LEU A 300 17.03 -16.45 -9.18
N GLU A 301 16.35 -16.00 -10.22
CA GLU A 301 16.81 -16.18 -11.60
C GLU A 301 18.22 -15.60 -11.82
N ALA A 302 18.47 -14.38 -11.37
CA ALA A 302 19.77 -13.75 -11.44
C ALA A 302 20.86 -14.56 -10.70
N SER A 303 20.53 -15.11 -9.52
CA SER A 303 21.45 -15.93 -8.72
C SER A 303 21.78 -17.30 -9.34
N LEU A 304 20.92 -17.80 -10.22
CA LEU A 304 21.12 -19.04 -10.96
C LEU A 304 22.01 -18.86 -12.20
N ARG A 305 22.20 -17.64 -12.68
CA ARG A 305 23.10 -17.32 -13.80
C ARG A 305 24.56 -17.11 -13.35
N SER A 306 24.75 -16.79 -12.08
CA SER A 306 26.09 -16.66 -11.42
C SER A 306 26.58 -18.04 -10.91
#